data_21f0c714d6456f2134734870efa2409c
#
_entry.id   21f0c714d6456f2134734870efa2409c
#
_cell.length_a   1.000
_cell.length_b   1.000
_cell.length_c   1.000
_cell.angle_alpha   90.00
_cell.angle_beta   90.00
_cell.angle_gamma   90.00
#
_symmetry.space_group_name_H-M   'P 1'
#
loop_
_entity.id
_entity.type
_entity.pdbx_description
1 polymer ?
#
loop_
_entity_poly.entity_id
_entity_poly.type
_entity_poly.pdbx_seq_one_letter_code
_entity_poly.pdbx_strand_id
1 'polypeptide(L)'
;MAPYGMQISASRHRDNVALKFAGDGKMIEKRQFYINGSWVDPIEGRDHHVINPSTEEAVAVISLGGQADTDAAVAAAKAAFPSWMATPPSERIALVEKLYQVYKSRAEDLAQAMSLEMGAPIEMSRTQQVGAGIWHLKDFIRVAKEFNFDTPLGDHAPNDMILREAVGVTALITPWNWPMNQITLKVGAAAVAGCTMILKPSEESPLNAVIFAEMMDEAGFPAGVFNLVNGDGAGVGSQLSSHKDVDMISFTGSARAGKLISQNAAETLKKVHLELGGKGANIVFSDADEKAVKRGVLRCMNNTGQSCNAPTRIFVQRPVYDTAVEAAAAAAQTVTVGAASDEGRHIGPVVNATQFNKIQDLIQKGIDEGARLVAGGIGRPEGFNKGFYVRPTVFADVNNSMTIAQEEIFGPVLSIIPFDTEEEAIALANDTVYGLTNYIQTQDQDKAKRVARSLRSGMVEMNGHTRGAGAPFGGMKQSGNGREGGKWGIEDFLELKSVAGWMD
;
A
#
# COMPACT_ATOMS: atom_id res chain seq x y z
N MET A 1 24.44 -15.22 -56.22
CA MET A 1 25.13 -14.59 -55.05
C MET A 1 24.14 -14.64 -53.93
N ALA A 2 24.45 -15.38 -52.85
CA ALA A 2 23.54 -15.73 -51.78
C ALA A 2 23.37 -14.59 -50.77
N PRO A 3 22.19 -14.45 -50.12
CA PRO A 3 22.01 -13.50 -49.05
C PRO A 3 22.51 -14.08 -47.68
N TYR A 4 23.17 -13.22 -46.93
CA TYR A 4 23.66 -13.48 -45.57
C TYR A 4 22.51 -13.79 -44.65
N GLY A 5 22.48 -14.99 -44.10
CA GLY A 5 21.62 -15.42 -43.01
C GLY A 5 22.22 -14.96 -41.67
N MET A 6 21.48 -14.14 -40.95
CA MET A 6 21.80 -13.77 -39.58
C MET A 6 21.20 -14.85 -38.66
N GLN A 7 22.04 -15.73 -38.14
CA GLN A 7 21.65 -16.68 -37.11
C GLN A 7 21.46 -15.95 -35.79
N ILE A 8 20.20 -15.85 -35.34
CA ILE A 8 19.87 -15.43 -33.98
C ILE A 8 20.07 -16.65 -33.08
N SER A 9 21.13 -16.61 -32.29
CA SER A 9 21.41 -17.58 -31.24
C SER A 9 20.38 -17.42 -30.11
N ALA A 10 19.36 -18.30 -30.12
CA ALA A 10 18.42 -18.46 -29.02
C ALA A 10 18.96 -19.49 -28.04
N SER A 11 19.72 -19.08 -27.07
CA SER A 11 19.94 -19.90 -25.85
C SER A 11 19.83 -18.99 -24.62
N ARG A 12 18.60 -18.63 -24.25
CA ARG A 12 18.32 -18.17 -22.89
C ARG A 12 18.06 -19.39 -22.02
N HIS A 13 18.95 -19.68 -21.11
CA HIS A 13 18.77 -20.66 -20.06
C HIS A 13 17.50 -20.29 -19.28
N ARG A 14 16.47 -21.12 -19.43
CA ARG A 14 15.32 -21.15 -18.55
C ARG A 14 15.67 -21.99 -17.32
N ASP A 15 16.47 -21.46 -16.44
CA ASP A 15 16.46 -21.92 -15.05
C ASP A 15 15.29 -21.24 -14.36
N ASN A 16 14.14 -21.91 -14.37
CA ASN A 16 13.02 -21.58 -13.49
C ASN A 16 13.50 -21.73 -12.03
N VAL A 17 14.11 -20.69 -11.48
CA VAL A 17 14.38 -20.58 -10.06
C VAL A 17 13.07 -20.14 -9.39
N ALA A 18 12.12 -21.07 -9.26
CA ALA A 18 11.13 -20.94 -8.19
C ALA A 18 11.92 -20.65 -6.91
N LEU A 19 11.58 -19.58 -6.18
CA LEU A 19 12.15 -19.36 -4.85
C LEU A 19 11.90 -20.66 -4.07
N LYS A 20 12.94 -21.50 -3.93
CA LYS A 20 12.87 -22.65 -3.04
C LYS A 20 12.89 -22.06 -1.63
N PHE A 21 11.70 -21.71 -1.14
CA PHE A 21 11.50 -21.32 0.24
C PHE A 21 12.04 -22.45 1.12
N ALA A 22 12.98 -22.10 1.96
CA ALA A 22 13.86 -22.93 2.76
C ALA A 22 13.28 -24.29 3.23
N GLY A 23 13.58 -25.38 2.48
CA GLY A 23 13.60 -26.73 3.04
C GLY A 23 14.95 -27.11 3.62
N ASP A 24 16.04 -26.41 3.26
CA ASP A 24 17.42 -26.79 3.55
C ASP A 24 18.19 -25.79 4.46
N GLY A 25 17.51 -24.86 5.15
CA GLY A 25 18.16 -23.92 6.07
C GLY A 25 19.11 -22.89 5.39
N LYS A 26 19.10 -22.78 4.06
CA LYS A 26 19.92 -21.81 3.33
C LYS A 26 19.20 -20.46 3.21
N MET A 27 19.91 -19.39 3.54
CA MET A 27 19.47 -18.01 3.36
C MET A 27 19.26 -17.70 1.87
N ILE A 28 18.16 -17.03 1.55
CA ILE A 28 17.83 -16.60 0.20
C ILE A 28 18.73 -15.40 -0.17
N GLU A 29 19.43 -15.47 -1.31
CA GLU A 29 20.30 -14.40 -1.78
C GLU A 29 19.69 -13.71 -3.00
N LYS A 30 19.35 -12.40 -2.89
CA LYS A 30 18.74 -11.57 -3.93
C LYS A 30 19.36 -10.17 -3.94
N ARG A 31 20.68 -10.11 -4.24
CA ARG A 31 21.45 -8.87 -4.21
C ARG A 31 21.32 -8.03 -5.47
N GLN A 32 20.93 -8.62 -6.60
CA GLN A 32 20.82 -7.93 -7.88
C GLN A 32 19.62 -6.98 -7.95
N PHE A 33 19.78 -5.94 -8.75
CA PHE A 33 18.70 -5.04 -9.16
C PHE A 33 18.21 -5.40 -10.57
N TYR A 34 16.95 -5.08 -10.89
CA TYR A 34 16.44 -5.24 -12.23
C TYR A 34 16.45 -3.87 -12.93
N ILE A 35 17.40 -3.66 -13.83
CA ILE A 35 17.59 -2.37 -14.52
C ILE A 35 17.72 -2.63 -16.03
N ASN A 36 17.00 -1.85 -16.82
CA ASN A 36 17.04 -1.88 -18.29
C ASN A 36 16.84 -3.29 -18.86
N GLY A 37 15.88 -4.05 -18.33
CA GLY A 37 15.52 -5.39 -18.78
C GLY A 37 16.52 -6.50 -18.39
N SER A 38 17.36 -6.25 -17.40
CA SER A 38 18.38 -7.22 -16.96
C SER A 38 18.59 -7.18 -15.44
N TRP A 39 18.93 -8.34 -14.87
CA TRP A 39 19.42 -8.41 -13.50
C TRP A 39 20.90 -8.03 -13.47
N VAL A 40 21.23 -6.98 -12.71
CA VAL A 40 22.58 -6.41 -12.62
C VAL A 40 23.09 -6.42 -11.17
N ASP A 41 24.39 -6.59 -11.01
CA ASP A 41 25.02 -6.46 -9.72
C ASP A 41 25.04 -4.99 -9.28
N PRO A 42 24.88 -4.71 -7.97
CA PRO A 42 24.96 -3.35 -7.44
C PRO A 42 26.31 -2.68 -7.74
N ILE A 43 26.28 -1.40 -8.04
CA ILE A 43 27.50 -0.59 -8.20
C ILE A 43 28.04 -0.17 -6.82
N GLU A 44 27.13 0.26 -5.95
CA GLU A 44 27.40 0.73 -4.58
C GLU A 44 26.55 -0.03 -3.54
N GLY A 45 26.38 -1.34 -3.72
CA GLY A 45 25.50 -2.17 -2.90
C GLY A 45 26.00 -2.36 -1.48
N ARG A 46 25.05 -2.39 -0.56
CA ARG A 46 25.26 -2.69 0.86
C ARG A 46 24.32 -3.81 1.28
N ASP A 47 24.86 -4.91 1.86
CA ASP A 47 24.04 -6.03 2.31
C ASP A 47 23.03 -5.61 3.37
N HIS A 48 21.81 -6.11 3.24
CA HIS A 48 20.73 -5.97 4.20
C HIS A 48 20.05 -7.32 4.42
N HIS A 49 19.91 -7.69 5.68
CA HIS A 49 19.25 -8.94 6.07
C HIS A 49 17.76 -8.73 6.25
N VAL A 50 16.96 -9.50 5.53
CA VAL A 50 15.51 -9.58 5.70
C VAL A 50 15.22 -10.50 6.87
N ILE A 51 14.52 -9.99 7.86
CA ILE A 51 14.23 -10.71 9.11
C ILE A 51 12.82 -11.29 9.04
N ASN A 52 12.70 -12.58 9.35
CA ASN A 52 11.39 -13.19 9.57
C ASN A 52 10.83 -12.70 10.92
N PRO A 53 9.71 -11.96 10.94
CA PRO A 53 9.18 -11.39 12.18
C PRO A 53 8.58 -12.43 13.13
N SER A 54 8.31 -13.65 12.66
CA SER A 54 7.85 -14.76 13.52
C SER A 54 9.00 -15.37 14.34
N THR A 55 10.23 -15.37 13.80
CA THR A 55 11.37 -16.04 14.41
C THR A 55 12.52 -15.12 14.80
N GLU A 56 12.48 -13.86 14.40
CA GLU A 56 13.55 -12.86 14.57
C GLU A 56 14.87 -13.26 13.90
N GLU A 57 14.84 -14.17 12.91
CA GLU A 57 16.00 -14.70 12.21
C GLU A 57 16.10 -14.12 10.79
N ALA A 58 17.34 -13.95 10.32
CA ALA A 58 17.57 -13.56 8.94
C ALA A 58 17.22 -14.72 8.00
N VAL A 59 16.36 -14.45 7.02
CA VAL A 59 15.89 -15.45 6.04
C VAL A 59 16.36 -15.14 4.63
N ALA A 60 16.71 -13.89 4.37
CA ALA A 60 17.24 -13.47 3.09
C ALA A 60 18.27 -12.36 3.25
N VAL A 61 19.09 -12.16 2.22
CA VAL A 61 19.97 -11.01 2.06
C VAL A 61 19.70 -10.37 0.70
N ILE A 62 19.51 -9.04 0.72
CA ILE A 62 19.41 -8.18 -0.46
C ILE A 62 20.55 -7.16 -0.43
N SER A 63 20.72 -6.40 -1.51
CA SER A 63 21.53 -5.18 -1.49
C SER A 63 20.64 -3.95 -1.36
N LEU A 64 21.09 -2.96 -0.60
CA LEU A 64 20.57 -1.60 -0.66
C LEU A 64 21.46 -0.79 -1.59
N GLY A 65 20.86 -0.17 -2.63
CA GLY A 65 21.58 0.59 -3.65
C GLY A 65 22.11 1.93 -3.14
N GLY A 66 23.08 2.45 -3.87
CA GLY A 66 23.63 3.79 -3.71
C GLY A 66 23.18 4.76 -4.80
N GLN A 67 23.85 5.94 -4.85
CA GLN A 67 23.53 6.97 -5.83
C GLN A 67 23.74 6.47 -7.27
N ALA A 68 24.85 5.77 -7.54
CA ALA A 68 25.15 5.26 -8.87
C ALA A 68 24.13 4.25 -9.38
N ASP A 69 23.56 3.40 -8.49
CA ASP A 69 22.49 2.46 -8.83
C ASP A 69 21.18 3.20 -9.16
N THR A 70 20.86 4.22 -8.36
CA THR A 70 19.69 5.08 -8.58
C THR A 70 19.80 5.80 -9.93
N ASP A 71 20.95 6.40 -10.21
CA ASP A 71 21.22 7.12 -11.47
C ASP A 71 21.11 6.19 -12.69
N ALA A 72 21.63 4.95 -12.57
CA ALA A 72 21.52 3.95 -13.65
C ALA A 72 20.07 3.57 -13.94
N ALA A 73 19.24 3.36 -12.91
CA ALA A 73 17.83 3.04 -13.07
C ALA A 73 17.03 4.22 -13.67
N VAL A 74 17.30 5.45 -13.22
CA VAL A 74 16.65 6.65 -13.76
C VAL A 74 17.07 6.88 -15.20
N ALA A 75 18.34 6.71 -15.54
CA ALA A 75 18.83 6.84 -16.93
C ALA A 75 18.16 5.81 -17.85
N ALA A 76 17.99 4.56 -17.39
CA ALA A 76 17.29 3.52 -18.16
C ALA A 76 15.81 3.89 -18.40
N ALA A 77 15.12 4.34 -17.34
CA ALA A 77 13.72 4.77 -17.43
C ALA A 77 13.56 5.98 -18.37
N LYS A 78 14.45 6.98 -18.28
CA LYS A 78 14.46 8.16 -19.12
C LYS A 78 14.69 7.82 -20.60
N ALA A 79 15.62 6.90 -20.89
CA ALA A 79 15.89 6.44 -22.24
C ALA A 79 14.72 5.70 -22.88
N ALA A 80 13.97 4.91 -22.10
CA ALA A 80 12.82 4.14 -22.56
C ALA A 80 11.55 5.00 -22.70
N PHE A 81 11.44 6.13 -22.02
CA PHE A 81 10.21 6.92 -21.92
C PHE A 81 9.64 7.36 -23.28
N PRO A 82 10.41 7.94 -24.23
CA PRO A 82 9.83 8.42 -25.50
C PRO A 82 9.16 7.32 -26.32
N SER A 83 9.75 6.13 -26.38
CA SER A 83 9.16 4.99 -27.12
C SER A 83 7.97 4.39 -26.39
N TRP A 84 8.03 4.33 -25.05
CA TRP A 84 6.94 3.79 -24.25
C TRP A 84 5.72 4.71 -24.24
N MET A 85 5.90 6.01 -24.11
CA MET A 85 4.84 7.01 -24.21
C MET A 85 4.16 6.96 -25.59
N ALA A 86 4.92 6.75 -26.65
CA ALA A 86 4.40 6.64 -28.03
C ALA A 86 3.73 5.30 -28.33
N THR A 87 3.87 4.29 -27.44
CA THR A 87 3.20 2.99 -27.59
C THR A 87 1.69 3.15 -27.48
N PRO A 88 0.90 2.64 -28.41
CA PRO A 88 -0.57 2.75 -28.34
C PRO A 88 -1.14 2.24 -27.03
N PRO A 89 -2.17 2.89 -26.45
CA PRO A 89 -2.80 2.43 -25.21
C PRO A 89 -3.22 0.96 -25.25
N SER A 90 -3.74 0.48 -26.38
CA SER A 90 -4.14 -0.93 -26.57
C SER A 90 -2.99 -1.93 -26.37
N GLU A 91 -1.77 -1.56 -26.80
CA GLU A 91 -0.59 -2.42 -26.63
C GLU A 91 -0.10 -2.41 -25.18
N ARG A 92 -0.11 -1.23 -24.53
CA ARG A 92 0.20 -1.12 -23.09
C ARG A 92 -0.78 -1.95 -22.26
N ILE A 93 -2.08 -1.87 -22.54
CA ILE A 93 -3.12 -2.69 -21.88
C ILE A 93 -2.87 -4.18 -22.10
N ALA A 94 -2.51 -4.60 -23.32
CA ALA A 94 -2.21 -6.01 -23.62
C ALA A 94 -1.01 -6.54 -22.80
N LEU A 95 -0.01 -5.71 -22.52
CA LEU A 95 1.10 -6.08 -21.62
C LEU A 95 0.64 -6.20 -20.17
N VAL A 96 -0.23 -5.32 -19.70
CA VAL A 96 -0.83 -5.44 -18.35
C VAL A 96 -1.72 -6.69 -18.25
N GLU A 97 -2.43 -7.07 -19.32
CA GLU A 97 -3.17 -8.34 -19.39
C GLU A 97 -2.24 -9.57 -19.27
N LYS A 98 -1.10 -9.54 -19.93
CA LYS A 98 -0.09 -10.61 -19.79
C LYS A 98 0.46 -10.64 -18.35
N LEU A 99 0.82 -9.48 -17.78
CA LEU A 99 1.25 -9.37 -16.40
C LEU A 99 0.20 -9.95 -15.43
N TYR A 100 -1.08 -9.67 -15.64
CA TYR A 100 -2.17 -10.23 -14.83
C TYR A 100 -2.19 -11.77 -14.89
N GLN A 101 -1.95 -12.39 -16.06
CA GLN A 101 -1.91 -13.85 -16.16
C GLN A 101 -0.66 -14.43 -15.48
N VAL A 102 0.52 -13.81 -15.67
CA VAL A 102 1.76 -14.19 -14.99
C VAL A 102 1.63 -14.06 -13.48
N TYR A 103 1.04 -12.96 -12.99
CA TYR A 103 0.78 -12.75 -11.58
C TYR A 103 -0.06 -13.89 -10.97
N LYS A 104 -1.13 -14.31 -11.66
CA LYS A 104 -1.98 -15.42 -11.21
C LYS A 104 -1.24 -16.75 -11.17
N SER A 105 -0.37 -17.01 -12.12
CA SER A 105 0.41 -18.26 -12.16
C SER A 105 1.46 -18.34 -11.05
N ARG A 106 1.92 -17.18 -10.53
CA ARG A 106 2.92 -17.08 -9.47
C ARG A 106 2.35 -16.58 -8.11
N ALA A 107 1.03 -16.73 -7.96
CA ALA A 107 0.33 -16.25 -6.74
C ALA A 107 0.85 -16.88 -5.45
N GLU A 108 1.19 -18.18 -5.47
CA GLU A 108 1.74 -18.87 -4.28
C GLU A 108 3.15 -18.40 -3.94
N ASP A 109 4.01 -18.11 -4.93
CA ASP A 109 5.36 -17.57 -4.68
C ASP A 109 5.26 -16.24 -3.92
N LEU A 110 4.34 -15.36 -4.34
CA LEU A 110 4.08 -14.09 -3.66
C LEU A 110 3.54 -14.29 -2.25
N ALA A 111 2.61 -15.21 -2.05
CA ALA A 111 2.03 -15.49 -0.74
C ALA A 111 3.09 -15.96 0.25
N GLN A 112 3.96 -16.88 -0.17
CA GLN A 112 5.07 -17.41 0.64
C GLN A 112 6.08 -16.29 0.97
N ALA A 113 6.46 -15.45 -0.01
CA ALA A 113 7.37 -14.34 0.21
C ALA A 113 6.81 -13.38 1.27
N MET A 114 5.57 -12.92 1.12
CA MET A 114 4.95 -11.98 2.06
C MET A 114 4.75 -12.58 3.46
N SER A 115 4.42 -13.87 3.56
CA SER A 115 4.35 -14.56 4.84
C SER A 115 5.71 -14.61 5.53
N LEU A 116 6.77 -14.90 4.77
CA LEU A 116 8.14 -15.03 5.28
C LEU A 116 8.73 -13.69 5.74
N GLU A 117 8.59 -12.64 4.92
CA GLU A 117 9.32 -11.37 5.11
C GLU A 117 8.57 -10.32 5.94
N MET A 118 7.22 -10.28 5.86
CA MET A 118 6.44 -9.30 6.62
C MET A 118 5.55 -9.89 7.71
N GLY A 119 5.47 -11.22 7.80
CA GLY A 119 4.74 -11.90 8.86
C GLY A 119 3.24 -11.98 8.66
N ALA A 120 2.72 -11.75 7.46
CA ALA A 120 1.31 -11.99 7.20
C ALA A 120 0.98 -13.49 7.28
N PRO A 121 -0.05 -13.91 8.03
CA PRO A 121 -0.46 -15.31 8.04
C PRO A 121 -0.64 -15.86 6.64
N ILE A 122 -0.18 -17.07 6.38
CA ILE A 122 -0.12 -17.65 5.03
C ILE A 122 -1.50 -17.69 4.34
N GLU A 123 -2.57 -17.98 5.06
CA GLU A 123 -3.93 -17.94 4.51
C GLU A 123 -4.35 -16.52 4.14
N MET A 124 -4.00 -15.53 4.96
CA MET A 124 -4.21 -14.12 4.65
C MET A 124 -3.37 -13.68 3.45
N SER A 125 -2.14 -14.13 3.36
CA SER A 125 -1.25 -13.84 2.23
C SER A 125 -1.83 -14.35 0.91
N ARG A 126 -2.33 -15.59 0.88
CA ARG A 126 -2.99 -16.19 -0.29
C ARG A 126 -4.27 -15.46 -0.69
N THR A 127 -5.12 -15.13 0.29
CA THR A 127 -6.48 -14.64 0.02
C THR A 127 -6.58 -13.13 -0.09
N GLN A 128 -5.91 -12.37 0.79
CA GLN A 128 -6.05 -10.92 0.87
C GLN A 128 -4.86 -10.18 0.24
N GLN A 129 -3.62 -10.52 0.59
CA GLN A 129 -2.43 -9.82 0.09
C GLN A 129 -2.25 -10.02 -1.42
N VAL A 130 -2.22 -11.26 -1.88
CA VAL A 130 -2.15 -11.62 -3.31
C VAL A 130 -3.44 -11.22 -4.02
N GLY A 131 -4.59 -11.46 -3.38
CA GLY A 131 -5.91 -11.12 -3.92
C GLY A 131 -6.07 -9.64 -4.26
N ALA A 132 -5.49 -8.74 -3.46
CA ALA A 132 -5.52 -7.30 -3.74
C ALA A 132 -4.81 -6.96 -5.06
N GLY A 133 -3.64 -7.54 -5.32
CA GLY A 133 -2.92 -7.33 -6.57
C GLY A 133 -3.69 -7.83 -7.79
N ILE A 134 -4.29 -9.02 -7.70
CA ILE A 134 -5.17 -9.57 -8.74
C ILE A 134 -6.32 -8.60 -9.05
N TRP A 135 -6.95 -8.08 -7.99
CA TRP A 135 -8.09 -7.19 -8.09
C TRP A 135 -7.73 -5.87 -8.78
N HIS A 136 -6.59 -5.25 -8.41
CA HIS A 136 -6.14 -4.00 -8.99
C HIS A 136 -5.74 -4.13 -10.46
N LEU A 137 -4.94 -5.13 -10.82
CA LEU A 137 -4.54 -5.35 -12.21
C LEU A 137 -5.76 -5.59 -13.10
N LYS A 138 -6.72 -6.41 -12.63
CA LYS A 138 -7.98 -6.66 -13.36
C LYS A 138 -8.79 -5.37 -13.54
N ASP A 139 -8.86 -4.54 -12.53
CA ASP A 139 -9.62 -3.29 -12.58
C ASP A 139 -8.97 -2.27 -13.51
N PHE A 140 -7.65 -2.10 -13.47
CA PHE A 140 -6.94 -1.23 -14.41
C PHE A 140 -7.12 -1.65 -15.86
N ILE A 141 -7.09 -2.96 -16.16
CA ILE A 141 -7.39 -3.47 -17.50
C ILE A 141 -8.80 -3.07 -17.94
N ARG A 142 -9.80 -3.23 -17.07
CA ARG A 142 -11.19 -2.87 -17.36
C ARG A 142 -11.34 -1.38 -17.61
N VAL A 143 -10.82 -0.56 -16.69
CA VAL A 143 -10.94 0.90 -16.77
C VAL A 143 -10.19 1.46 -17.96
N ALA A 144 -8.98 0.96 -18.24
CA ALA A 144 -8.16 1.45 -19.33
C ALA A 144 -8.77 1.22 -20.72
N LYS A 145 -9.51 0.13 -20.90
CA LYS A 145 -10.25 -0.14 -22.15
C LYS A 145 -11.36 0.88 -22.45
N GLU A 146 -11.86 1.53 -21.41
CA GLU A 146 -12.93 2.54 -21.48
C GLU A 146 -12.39 3.97 -21.33
N PHE A 147 -11.08 4.12 -21.04
CA PHE A 147 -10.47 5.40 -20.75
C PHE A 147 -10.16 6.18 -22.02
N ASN A 148 -10.68 7.40 -22.10
CA ASN A 148 -10.43 8.30 -23.22
C ASN A 148 -9.22 9.19 -22.91
N PHE A 149 -8.08 8.90 -23.54
CA PHE A 149 -6.86 9.71 -23.40
C PHE A 149 -6.99 11.05 -24.09
N ASP A 150 -7.70 11.10 -25.22
CA ASP A 150 -7.92 12.32 -26.00
C ASP A 150 -9.41 12.64 -26.02
N THR A 151 -9.78 13.86 -25.69
CA THR A 151 -11.18 14.29 -25.66
C THR A 151 -11.31 15.71 -26.24
N PRO A 152 -12.37 15.99 -27.05
CA PRO A 152 -12.64 17.38 -27.42
C PRO A 152 -12.98 18.20 -26.17
N LEU A 153 -12.63 19.48 -26.19
CA LEU A 153 -12.92 20.39 -25.08
C LEU A 153 -14.45 20.57 -24.88
N GLY A 154 -15.20 20.52 -25.95
CA GLY A 154 -16.65 20.56 -25.98
C GLY A 154 -17.22 21.30 -27.19
N ASP A 155 -18.53 21.25 -27.34
CA ASP A 155 -19.23 21.82 -28.51
C ASP A 155 -19.00 23.33 -28.71
N HIS A 156 -18.69 24.05 -27.64
CA HIS A 156 -18.34 25.48 -27.68
C HIS A 156 -16.98 25.81 -28.26
N ALA A 157 -16.10 24.80 -28.39
CA ALA A 157 -14.74 24.92 -28.92
C ALA A 157 -14.38 23.65 -29.72
N PRO A 158 -14.99 23.44 -30.89
CA PRO A 158 -14.92 22.18 -31.63
C PRO A 158 -13.52 21.83 -32.15
N ASN A 159 -12.64 22.82 -32.25
CA ASN A 159 -11.26 22.66 -32.71
C ASN A 159 -10.24 22.60 -31.56
N ASP A 160 -10.70 22.44 -30.34
CA ASP A 160 -9.83 22.32 -29.17
C ASP A 160 -9.88 20.91 -28.59
N MET A 161 -8.69 20.32 -28.42
CA MET A 161 -8.53 18.99 -27.84
C MET A 161 -7.82 19.06 -26.48
N ILE A 162 -8.23 18.17 -25.60
CA ILE A 162 -7.53 17.88 -24.34
C ILE A 162 -6.87 16.53 -24.48
N LEU A 163 -5.53 16.52 -24.50
CA LEU A 163 -4.73 15.30 -24.49
C LEU A 163 -4.32 14.97 -23.06
N ARG A 164 -4.33 13.67 -22.73
CA ARG A 164 -3.84 13.13 -21.46
C ARG A 164 -2.58 12.34 -21.74
N GLU A 165 -1.45 12.94 -21.44
CA GLU A 165 -0.12 12.38 -21.71
C GLU A 165 0.52 11.85 -20.44
N ALA A 166 1.38 10.83 -20.57
CA ALA A 166 2.14 10.30 -19.45
C ALA A 166 3.00 11.40 -18.78
N VAL A 167 3.00 11.43 -17.44
CA VAL A 167 3.74 12.44 -16.68
C VAL A 167 5.26 12.37 -16.92
N GLY A 168 5.81 11.19 -17.23
CA GLY A 168 7.23 10.99 -17.46
C GLY A 168 7.83 9.79 -16.74
N VAL A 169 9.03 9.98 -16.21
CA VAL A 169 9.74 9.02 -15.35
C VAL A 169 9.18 9.08 -13.94
N THR A 170 8.69 7.96 -13.43
CA THR A 170 8.03 7.90 -12.13
C THR A 170 8.81 7.03 -11.14
N ALA A 171 9.03 7.56 -9.95
CA ALA A 171 9.54 6.78 -8.82
C ALA A 171 8.38 6.28 -7.96
N LEU A 172 8.26 4.98 -7.83
CA LEU A 172 7.21 4.28 -7.09
C LEU A 172 7.82 3.72 -5.80
N ILE A 173 7.47 4.31 -4.65
CA ILE A 173 8.04 3.95 -3.36
C ILE A 173 6.95 3.33 -2.50
N THR A 174 7.09 2.03 -2.18
CA THR A 174 6.05 1.24 -1.54
C THR A 174 6.42 0.78 -0.13
N PRO A 175 5.44 0.69 0.79
CA PRO A 175 5.63 0.19 2.14
C PRO A 175 5.57 -1.34 2.20
N TRP A 176 5.76 -1.88 3.39
CA TRP A 176 5.82 -3.30 3.70
C TRP A 176 4.48 -3.94 4.10
N ASN A 177 3.46 -3.16 4.46
CA ASN A 177 2.27 -3.69 5.14
C ASN A 177 1.23 -4.38 4.21
N TRP A 178 1.11 -3.89 2.98
CA TRP A 178 0.29 -4.47 1.90
C TRP A 178 1.09 -4.43 0.59
N PRO A 179 2.18 -5.22 0.47
CA PRO A 179 3.16 -5.04 -0.60
C PRO A 179 2.54 -5.12 -2.00
N MET A 180 1.86 -6.21 -2.31
CA MET A 180 1.30 -6.39 -3.65
C MET A 180 0.13 -5.45 -3.96
N ASN A 181 -0.66 -5.06 -2.95
CA ASN A 181 -1.68 -4.01 -3.10
C ASN A 181 -1.04 -2.70 -3.58
N GLN A 182 0.04 -2.28 -2.92
CA GLN A 182 0.69 -1.00 -3.19
C GLN A 182 1.48 -1.01 -4.51
N ILE A 183 2.19 -2.10 -4.80
CA ILE A 183 2.95 -2.24 -6.05
C ILE A 183 1.99 -2.22 -7.24
N THR A 184 0.93 -3.02 -7.22
CA THR A 184 0.02 -3.12 -8.37
C THR A 184 -0.83 -1.88 -8.58
N LEU A 185 -1.21 -1.15 -7.50
CA LEU A 185 -1.89 0.14 -7.61
C LEU A 185 -1.05 1.16 -8.37
N LYS A 186 0.24 1.24 -8.08
CA LYS A 186 1.16 2.20 -8.70
C LYS A 186 1.62 1.74 -10.09
N VAL A 187 2.14 0.51 -10.20
CA VAL A 187 2.67 -0.03 -11.47
C VAL A 187 1.57 -0.18 -12.52
N GLY A 188 0.38 -0.68 -12.12
CA GLY A 188 -0.73 -0.86 -13.06
C GLY A 188 -1.19 0.46 -13.68
N ALA A 189 -1.35 1.51 -12.86
CA ALA A 189 -1.73 2.85 -13.32
C ALA A 189 -0.64 3.49 -14.18
N ALA A 190 0.62 3.47 -13.72
CA ALA A 190 1.76 4.05 -14.45
C ALA A 190 1.99 3.36 -15.81
N ALA A 191 1.88 2.01 -15.87
CA ALA A 191 2.03 1.26 -17.11
C ALA A 191 0.95 1.63 -18.13
N VAL A 192 -0.32 1.68 -17.70
CA VAL A 192 -1.43 2.07 -18.58
C VAL A 192 -1.30 3.52 -19.05
N ALA A 193 -0.92 4.42 -18.15
CA ALA A 193 -0.69 5.84 -18.49
C ALA A 193 0.45 6.04 -19.51
N GLY A 194 1.43 5.12 -19.58
CA GLY A 194 2.60 5.23 -20.44
C GLY A 194 3.82 5.85 -19.76
N CYS A 195 3.86 5.86 -18.43
CA CYS A 195 5.02 6.26 -17.63
C CYS A 195 6.07 5.16 -17.59
N THR A 196 7.34 5.53 -17.53
CA THR A 196 8.41 4.61 -17.12
C THR A 196 8.62 4.67 -15.63
N MET A 197 9.11 3.57 -15.04
CA MET A 197 8.99 3.33 -13.60
C MET A 197 10.32 2.90 -12.98
N ILE A 198 10.59 3.43 -11.79
CA ILE A 198 11.58 2.90 -10.86
C ILE A 198 10.85 2.51 -9.57
N LEU A 199 10.74 1.22 -9.29
CA LEU A 199 10.16 0.71 -8.06
C LEU A 199 11.24 0.62 -6.96
N LYS A 200 10.98 1.28 -5.82
CA LYS A 200 11.70 1.08 -4.57
C LYS A 200 10.76 0.48 -3.53
N PRO A 201 10.76 -0.83 -3.32
CA PRO A 201 9.99 -1.44 -2.25
C PRO A 201 10.61 -1.13 -0.87
N SER A 202 9.85 -1.41 0.20
CA SER A 202 10.43 -1.39 1.54
C SER A 202 11.50 -2.47 1.68
N GLU A 203 12.57 -2.13 2.37
CA GLU A 203 13.64 -3.05 2.76
C GLU A 203 13.17 -4.15 3.72
N GLU A 204 12.04 -3.96 4.38
CA GLU A 204 11.41 -4.94 5.27
C GLU A 204 10.65 -6.03 4.51
N SER A 205 10.25 -5.79 3.27
CA SER A 205 9.53 -6.77 2.45
C SER A 205 9.90 -6.66 0.96
N PRO A 206 11.15 -6.98 0.61
CA PRO A 206 11.68 -6.81 -0.74
C PRO A 206 11.46 -8.02 -1.66
N LEU A 207 11.30 -9.23 -1.13
CA LEU A 207 11.28 -10.47 -1.93
C LEU A 207 10.08 -10.54 -2.87
N ASN A 208 8.91 -10.10 -2.41
CA ASN A 208 7.73 -10.03 -3.26
C ASN A 208 7.93 -9.08 -4.45
N ALA A 209 8.65 -7.97 -4.28
CA ALA A 209 8.97 -7.02 -5.35
C ALA A 209 10.00 -7.59 -6.34
N VAL A 210 10.96 -8.40 -5.87
CA VAL A 210 11.88 -9.15 -6.73
C VAL A 210 11.10 -10.14 -7.61
N ILE A 211 10.18 -10.90 -7.02
CA ILE A 211 9.28 -11.81 -7.78
C ILE A 211 8.44 -11.00 -8.79
N PHE A 212 7.95 -9.84 -8.40
CA PHE A 212 7.17 -8.99 -9.29
C PHE A 212 8.01 -8.46 -10.48
N ALA A 213 9.29 -8.11 -10.25
CA ALA A 213 10.19 -7.74 -11.34
C ALA A 213 10.44 -8.90 -12.33
N GLU A 214 10.58 -10.13 -11.82
CA GLU A 214 10.63 -11.34 -12.67
C GLU A 214 9.33 -11.48 -13.50
N MET A 215 8.17 -11.17 -12.93
CA MET A 215 6.88 -11.19 -13.65
C MET A 215 6.79 -10.11 -14.73
N MET A 216 7.35 -8.91 -14.50
CA MET A 216 7.39 -7.85 -15.50
C MET A 216 8.24 -8.27 -16.72
N ASP A 217 9.37 -8.93 -16.49
CA ASP A 217 10.21 -9.50 -17.54
C ASP A 217 9.47 -10.62 -18.31
N GLU A 218 8.85 -11.55 -17.60
CA GLU A 218 8.05 -12.65 -18.18
C GLU A 218 6.86 -12.14 -19.00
N ALA A 219 6.20 -11.07 -18.56
CA ALA A 219 5.11 -10.43 -19.29
C ALA A 219 5.59 -9.72 -20.57
N GLY A 220 6.89 -9.48 -20.70
CA GLY A 220 7.53 -8.92 -21.90
C GLY A 220 7.48 -7.39 -21.95
N PHE A 221 7.52 -6.70 -20.82
CA PHE A 221 7.67 -5.24 -20.80
C PHE A 221 9.01 -4.85 -21.41
N PRO A 222 9.07 -3.79 -22.25
CA PRO A 222 10.31 -3.35 -22.87
C PRO A 222 11.37 -2.94 -21.84
N ALA A 223 12.65 -3.14 -22.18
CA ALA A 223 13.76 -2.76 -21.33
C ALA A 223 13.68 -1.28 -20.92
N GLY A 224 13.93 -0.97 -19.65
CA GLY A 224 13.87 0.38 -19.09
C GLY A 224 12.47 0.88 -18.71
N VAL A 225 11.38 0.26 -19.19
CA VAL A 225 10.01 0.66 -18.83
C VAL A 225 9.75 0.42 -17.34
N PHE A 226 10.25 -0.67 -16.81
CA PHE A 226 10.21 -1.00 -15.39
C PHE A 226 11.61 -1.30 -14.87
N ASN A 227 11.97 -0.71 -13.73
CA ASN A 227 13.23 -0.93 -13.04
C ASN A 227 12.96 -1.16 -11.55
N LEU A 228 13.76 -2.01 -10.90
CA LEU A 228 13.68 -2.28 -9.46
C LEU A 228 15.04 -1.99 -8.82
N VAL A 229 15.05 -1.08 -7.84
CA VAL A 229 16.20 -0.82 -6.97
C VAL A 229 15.78 -0.94 -5.52
N ASN A 230 16.31 -1.94 -4.82
CA ASN A 230 16.13 -2.03 -3.38
C ASN A 230 16.97 -0.96 -2.67
N GLY A 231 16.42 -0.39 -1.61
CA GLY A 231 17.10 0.66 -0.86
C GLY A 231 16.29 1.11 0.35
N ASP A 232 16.96 1.78 1.28
CA ASP A 232 16.31 2.40 2.42
C ASP A 232 15.73 3.79 2.08
N GLY A 233 15.01 4.38 3.03
CA GLY A 233 14.38 5.68 2.83
C GLY A 233 15.38 6.83 2.76
N ALA A 234 16.48 6.76 3.50
CA ALA A 234 17.52 7.80 3.56
C ALA A 234 18.45 7.75 2.33
N GLY A 235 18.70 6.55 1.78
CA GLY A 235 19.46 6.33 0.55
C GLY A 235 18.60 6.51 -0.70
N VAL A 236 18.22 5.40 -1.34
CA VAL A 236 17.50 5.38 -2.63
C VAL A 236 16.20 6.19 -2.59
N GLY A 237 15.45 6.16 -1.46
CA GLY A 237 14.23 6.95 -1.31
C GLY A 237 14.47 8.45 -1.44
N SER A 238 15.49 8.98 -0.75
CA SER A 238 15.87 10.40 -0.83
C SER A 238 16.49 10.75 -2.19
N GLN A 239 17.32 9.86 -2.73
CA GLN A 239 17.95 10.04 -4.05
C GLN A 239 16.90 10.16 -5.15
N LEU A 240 15.90 9.27 -5.20
CA LEU A 240 14.79 9.33 -6.16
C LEU A 240 13.95 10.60 -5.98
N SER A 241 13.66 11.01 -4.74
CA SER A 241 12.82 12.18 -4.48
C SER A 241 13.48 13.50 -4.86
N SER A 242 14.81 13.58 -4.85
CA SER A 242 15.58 14.76 -5.27
C SER A 242 16.11 14.68 -6.71
N HIS A 243 16.01 13.51 -7.40
CA HIS A 243 16.61 13.32 -8.70
C HIS A 243 15.97 14.21 -9.77
N LYS A 244 16.79 14.98 -10.49
CA LYS A 244 16.34 15.97 -11.49
C LYS A 244 15.59 15.38 -12.70
N ASP A 245 15.88 14.12 -13.05
CA ASP A 245 15.29 13.40 -14.18
C ASP A 245 14.15 12.46 -13.77
N VAL A 246 13.61 12.62 -12.56
CA VAL A 246 12.36 12.00 -12.10
C VAL A 246 11.27 13.06 -12.14
N ASP A 247 10.18 12.79 -12.85
CA ASP A 247 9.07 13.72 -13.07
C ASP A 247 7.97 13.61 -12.01
N MET A 248 7.82 12.42 -11.42
CA MET A 248 6.81 12.15 -10.39
C MET A 248 7.30 11.18 -9.33
N ILE A 249 6.90 11.44 -8.07
CA ILE A 249 6.99 10.49 -6.97
C ILE A 249 5.59 10.01 -6.58
N SER A 250 5.37 8.71 -6.61
CA SER A 250 4.20 8.07 -5.97
C SER A 250 4.67 7.30 -4.75
N PHE A 251 4.32 7.80 -3.58
CA PHE A 251 4.79 7.28 -2.28
C PHE A 251 3.63 6.85 -1.40
N THR A 252 3.78 5.69 -0.79
CA THR A 252 2.94 5.24 0.33
C THR A 252 3.81 4.95 1.55
N GLY A 253 3.47 5.53 2.70
CA GLY A 253 4.22 5.34 3.93
C GLY A 253 3.85 6.31 5.06
N SER A 254 4.81 6.67 5.92
CA SER A 254 4.56 7.55 7.05
C SER A 254 4.45 9.03 6.65
N ALA A 255 3.64 9.80 7.40
CA ALA A 255 3.52 11.25 7.20
C ALA A 255 4.88 11.98 7.31
N ARG A 256 5.78 11.50 8.18
CA ARG A 256 7.15 12.05 8.30
C ARG A 256 7.93 11.90 7.00
N ALA A 257 7.93 10.72 6.40
CA ALA A 257 8.62 10.47 5.13
C ALA A 257 7.97 11.24 3.97
N GLY A 258 6.64 11.32 3.91
CA GLY A 258 5.92 12.09 2.90
C GLY A 258 6.27 13.58 2.92
N LYS A 259 6.44 14.18 4.12
CA LYS A 259 6.89 15.58 4.27
C LYS A 259 8.31 15.77 3.71
N LEU A 260 9.25 14.86 4.02
CA LEU A 260 10.62 14.92 3.49
C LEU A 260 10.66 14.77 1.96
N ILE A 261 9.88 13.84 1.41
CA ILE A 261 9.76 13.66 -0.04
C ILE A 261 9.23 14.93 -0.70
N SER A 262 8.20 15.56 -0.14
CA SER A 262 7.65 16.82 -0.66
C SER A 262 8.67 17.96 -0.64
N GLN A 263 9.49 18.05 0.41
CA GLN A 263 10.57 19.02 0.49
C GLN A 263 11.65 18.78 -0.58
N ASN A 264 12.10 17.54 -0.75
CA ASN A 264 13.09 17.18 -1.76
C ASN A 264 12.57 17.41 -3.19
N ALA A 265 11.31 17.07 -3.44
CA ALA A 265 10.67 17.20 -4.74
C ALA A 265 10.46 18.66 -5.18
N ALA A 266 10.40 19.61 -4.24
CA ALA A 266 10.16 21.01 -4.51
C ALA A 266 11.25 21.67 -5.39
N GLU A 267 12.50 21.22 -5.30
CA GLU A 267 13.63 21.76 -6.08
C GLU A 267 13.44 21.63 -7.60
N THR A 268 12.68 20.64 -8.04
CA THR A 268 12.41 20.40 -9.46
C THR A 268 10.93 20.51 -9.83
N LEU A 269 10.07 20.92 -8.89
CA LEU A 269 8.61 21.02 -9.05
C LEU A 269 7.96 19.72 -9.56
N LYS A 270 8.59 18.55 -9.28
CA LYS A 270 8.04 17.27 -9.71
C LYS A 270 6.71 16.97 -9.03
N LYS A 271 5.84 16.26 -9.71
CA LYS A 271 4.55 15.82 -9.17
C LYS A 271 4.76 14.90 -7.98
N VAL A 272 4.00 15.09 -6.91
CA VAL A 272 4.08 14.27 -5.69
C VAL A 272 2.70 13.75 -5.33
N HIS A 273 2.53 12.44 -5.40
CA HIS A 273 1.37 11.71 -4.92
C HIS A 273 1.72 11.00 -3.61
N LEU A 274 0.97 11.26 -2.56
CA LEU A 274 1.21 10.76 -1.21
C LEU A 274 0.00 10.00 -0.69
N GLU A 275 0.21 8.75 -0.29
CA GLU A 275 -0.71 7.93 0.48
C GLU A 275 -0.07 7.66 1.84
N LEU A 276 -0.58 8.30 2.89
CA LEU A 276 0.05 8.33 4.21
C LEU A 276 -0.84 7.68 5.27
N GLY A 277 -0.43 7.83 6.54
CA GLY A 277 -1.11 7.24 7.66
C GLY A 277 -2.55 7.72 7.88
N GLY A 278 -3.24 7.02 8.75
CA GLY A 278 -4.61 7.32 9.11
C GLY A 278 -4.90 7.07 10.60
N LYS A 279 -5.99 7.68 11.09
CA LYS A 279 -6.55 7.46 12.44
C LYS A 279 -8.07 7.34 12.32
N GLY A 280 -8.51 6.32 11.55
CA GLY A 280 -9.91 6.14 11.18
C GLY A 280 -10.85 6.08 12.36
N ALA A 281 -11.97 6.78 12.25
CA ALA A 281 -13.08 6.75 13.18
C ALA A 281 -14.15 5.75 12.69
N ASN A 282 -14.65 4.87 13.57
CA ASN A 282 -15.83 4.07 13.34
C ASN A 282 -16.93 4.55 14.28
N ILE A 283 -17.90 5.29 13.76
CA ILE A 283 -18.98 5.91 14.54
C ILE A 283 -20.13 4.92 14.65
N VAL A 284 -20.43 4.48 15.86
CA VAL A 284 -21.48 3.51 16.17
C VAL A 284 -22.62 4.23 16.91
N PHE A 285 -23.71 4.50 16.22
CA PHE A 285 -24.93 5.05 16.80
C PHE A 285 -25.73 3.97 17.56
N SER A 286 -26.61 4.39 18.42
CA SER A 286 -27.44 3.49 19.27
C SER A 286 -28.37 2.59 18.46
N ASP A 287 -28.69 2.96 17.22
CA ASP A 287 -29.51 2.19 16.28
C ASP A 287 -28.69 1.30 15.33
N ALA A 288 -27.35 1.17 15.53
CA ALA A 288 -26.52 0.31 14.71
C ALA A 288 -26.90 -1.18 14.87
N ASP A 289 -26.57 -1.98 13.86
CA ASP A 289 -26.78 -3.43 13.95
C ASP A 289 -25.90 -4.06 15.05
N GLU A 290 -26.37 -5.16 15.63
CA GLU A 290 -25.72 -5.87 16.77
C GLU A 290 -24.28 -6.31 16.51
N LYS A 291 -23.87 -6.46 15.22
CA LYS A 291 -22.52 -6.89 14.80
C LYS A 291 -21.58 -5.72 14.57
N ALA A 292 -22.06 -4.48 14.62
CA ALA A 292 -21.31 -3.29 14.25
C ALA A 292 -19.98 -3.16 15.01
N VAL A 293 -20.02 -3.33 16.34
CA VAL A 293 -18.84 -3.26 17.21
C VAL A 293 -17.86 -4.39 16.91
N LYS A 294 -18.35 -5.65 16.90
CA LYS A 294 -17.52 -6.82 16.59
C LYS A 294 -16.83 -6.68 15.24
N ARG A 295 -17.58 -6.24 14.21
CA ARG A 295 -17.07 -5.99 12.86
C ARG A 295 -15.95 -4.95 12.88
N GLY A 296 -16.10 -3.85 13.62
CA GLY A 296 -15.11 -2.80 13.79
C GLY A 296 -13.83 -3.31 14.47
N VAL A 297 -13.95 -4.10 15.55
CA VAL A 297 -12.81 -4.72 16.25
C VAL A 297 -12.03 -5.64 15.31
N LEU A 298 -12.71 -6.59 14.66
CA LEU A 298 -12.05 -7.54 13.77
C LEU A 298 -11.37 -6.85 12.58
N ARG A 299 -11.97 -5.77 12.07
CA ARG A 299 -11.36 -4.97 11.00
C ARG A 299 -10.13 -4.20 11.50
N CYS A 300 -10.14 -3.67 12.71
CA CYS A 300 -8.98 -3.03 13.33
C CYS A 300 -7.82 -4.01 13.53
N MET A 301 -8.12 -5.25 13.91
CA MET A 301 -7.11 -6.29 14.18
C MET A 301 -6.60 -6.99 12.91
N ASN A 302 -7.28 -6.86 11.77
CA ASN A 302 -6.85 -7.47 10.50
C ASN A 302 -5.44 -7.00 10.12
N ASN A 303 -4.62 -7.88 9.53
CA ASN A 303 -3.20 -7.64 9.25
C ASN A 303 -2.41 -7.17 10.49
N THR A 304 -2.79 -7.64 11.68
CA THR A 304 -2.21 -7.24 12.98
C THR A 304 -2.31 -5.72 13.21
N GLY A 305 -3.37 -5.07 12.70
CA GLY A 305 -3.57 -3.62 12.77
C GLY A 305 -2.65 -2.79 11.87
N GLN A 306 -1.86 -3.42 11.03
CA GLN A 306 -0.87 -2.77 10.15
C GLN A 306 -1.51 -2.30 8.83
N SER A 307 -2.56 -1.48 8.94
CA SER A 307 -3.32 -0.96 7.80
C SER A 307 -3.64 0.51 8.01
N CYS A 308 -3.29 1.34 7.03
CA CYS A 308 -3.50 2.80 7.10
C CYS A 308 -4.99 3.18 7.24
N ASN A 309 -5.91 2.34 6.73
CA ASN A 309 -7.35 2.52 6.81
C ASN A 309 -8.01 1.76 7.98
N ALA A 310 -7.25 1.25 8.96
CA ALA A 310 -7.81 0.55 10.10
C ALA A 310 -8.69 1.49 10.95
N PRO A 311 -9.91 1.07 11.40
CA PRO A 311 -10.77 1.85 12.29
C PRO A 311 -10.26 1.76 13.74
N THR A 312 -9.16 2.45 14.03
CA THR A 312 -8.47 2.35 15.32
C THR A 312 -9.10 3.16 16.44
N ARG A 313 -10.09 4.03 16.11
CA ARG A 313 -10.96 4.70 17.06
C ARG A 313 -12.39 4.24 16.82
N ILE A 314 -13.07 3.69 17.83
CA ILE A 314 -14.52 3.45 17.80
C ILE A 314 -15.19 4.50 18.67
N PHE A 315 -16.01 5.35 18.06
CA PHE A 315 -16.89 6.27 18.75
C PHE A 315 -18.22 5.59 18.98
N VAL A 316 -18.67 5.53 20.22
CA VAL A 316 -19.91 4.82 20.59
C VAL A 316 -20.88 5.76 21.27
N GLN A 317 -22.12 5.81 20.78
CA GLN A 317 -23.16 6.63 21.38
C GLN A 317 -23.47 6.16 22.80
N ARG A 318 -23.55 7.09 23.75
CA ARG A 318 -23.58 6.80 25.19
C ARG A 318 -24.64 5.78 25.62
N PRO A 319 -25.88 5.74 25.11
CA PRO A 319 -26.87 4.75 25.55
C PRO A 319 -26.46 3.29 25.35
N VAL A 320 -25.53 3.00 24.44
CA VAL A 320 -25.05 1.63 24.14
C VAL A 320 -23.56 1.46 24.45
N TYR A 321 -22.95 2.41 25.15
CA TYR A 321 -21.51 2.44 25.38
C TYR A 321 -21.01 1.22 26.16
N ASP A 322 -21.57 0.93 27.32
CA ASP A 322 -21.10 -0.17 28.18
C ASP A 322 -21.23 -1.52 27.48
N THR A 323 -22.37 -1.77 26.84
CA THR A 323 -22.59 -2.99 26.03
C THR A 323 -21.60 -3.09 24.88
N ALA A 324 -21.27 -1.96 24.24
CA ALA A 324 -20.29 -1.93 23.16
C ALA A 324 -18.86 -2.22 23.65
N VAL A 325 -18.49 -1.74 24.83
CA VAL A 325 -17.19 -2.04 25.46
C VAL A 325 -17.08 -3.53 25.78
N GLU A 326 -18.12 -4.14 26.37
CA GLU A 326 -18.16 -5.58 26.63
C GLU A 326 -18.05 -6.39 25.33
N ALA A 327 -18.81 -6.01 24.29
CA ALA A 327 -18.78 -6.66 23.00
C ALA A 327 -17.40 -6.53 22.31
N ALA A 328 -16.74 -5.38 22.47
CA ALA A 328 -15.40 -5.16 21.93
C ALA A 328 -14.34 -6.00 22.63
N ALA A 329 -14.39 -6.07 23.96
CA ALA A 329 -13.49 -6.93 24.75
C ALA A 329 -13.66 -8.40 24.37
N ALA A 330 -14.91 -8.88 24.32
CA ALA A 330 -15.23 -10.24 23.89
C ALA A 330 -14.76 -10.53 22.45
N ALA A 331 -14.95 -9.58 21.52
CA ALA A 331 -14.49 -9.73 20.14
C ALA A 331 -12.95 -9.82 20.06
N ALA A 332 -12.22 -9.00 20.81
CA ALA A 332 -10.76 -9.03 20.86
C ALA A 332 -10.22 -10.37 21.38
N GLN A 333 -10.89 -10.97 22.36
CA GLN A 333 -10.54 -12.29 22.90
C GLN A 333 -10.71 -13.44 21.87
N THR A 334 -11.54 -13.24 20.83
CA THR A 334 -11.70 -14.24 19.75
C THR A 334 -10.58 -14.17 18.71
N VAL A 335 -9.75 -13.13 18.76
CA VAL A 335 -8.63 -12.96 17.82
C VAL A 335 -7.46 -13.80 18.29
N THR A 336 -7.20 -14.89 17.60
CA THR A 336 -6.03 -15.74 17.84
C THR A 336 -4.77 -15.13 17.26
N VAL A 337 -3.63 -15.43 17.88
CA VAL A 337 -2.28 -15.03 17.41
C VAL A 337 -1.52 -16.30 17.05
N GLY A 338 -0.83 -16.32 15.93
CA GLY A 338 -0.09 -17.48 15.45
C GLY A 338 1.14 -17.10 14.62
N ALA A 339 2.01 -18.07 14.32
CA ALA A 339 3.13 -17.85 13.42
C ALA A 339 2.62 -17.58 12.00
N ALA A 340 3.35 -16.78 11.24
CA ALA A 340 2.94 -16.45 9.88
C ALA A 340 2.79 -17.70 8.97
N SER A 341 3.58 -18.74 9.22
CA SER A 341 3.54 -20.01 8.50
C SER A 341 2.37 -20.93 8.87
N ASP A 342 1.69 -20.67 10.01
CA ASP A 342 0.61 -21.52 10.48
C ASP A 342 -0.63 -21.35 9.61
N GLU A 343 -1.30 -22.44 9.30
CA GLU A 343 -2.57 -22.42 8.59
C GLU A 343 -3.72 -21.97 9.53
N GLY A 344 -4.79 -21.43 8.92
CA GLY A 344 -5.98 -21.00 9.66
C GLY A 344 -6.06 -19.48 9.88
N ARG A 345 -7.13 -19.07 10.57
CA ARG A 345 -7.41 -17.65 10.81
C ARG A 345 -6.81 -17.17 12.11
N HIS A 346 -5.79 -16.35 12.01
CA HIS A 346 -5.15 -15.68 13.14
C HIS A 346 -4.49 -14.38 12.64
N ILE A 347 -4.02 -13.57 13.58
CA ILE A 347 -3.11 -12.46 13.27
C ILE A 347 -1.66 -12.93 13.47
N GLY A 348 -0.76 -12.43 12.64
CA GLY A 348 0.67 -12.72 12.70
C GLY A 348 1.43 -11.75 13.63
N PRO A 349 2.77 -11.77 13.57
CA PRO A 349 3.60 -10.75 14.20
C PRO A 349 3.46 -9.39 13.48
N VAL A 350 3.92 -8.31 14.11
CA VAL A 350 4.24 -7.05 13.42
C VAL A 350 5.60 -7.16 12.76
N VAL A 351 5.87 -6.32 11.76
CA VAL A 351 6.96 -6.50 10.80
C VAL A 351 8.37 -6.55 11.41
N ASN A 352 8.65 -5.77 12.45
CA ASN A 352 10.01 -5.70 13.03
C ASN A 352 10.02 -5.23 14.49
N ALA A 353 11.20 -5.25 15.11
CA ALA A 353 11.41 -4.84 16.49
C ALA A 353 11.05 -3.37 16.73
N THR A 354 11.36 -2.48 15.80
CA THR A 354 11.07 -1.03 15.92
C THR A 354 9.56 -0.81 16.03
N GLN A 355 8.78 -1.48 15.18
CA GLN A 355 7.32 -1.39 15.20
C GLN A 355 6.74 -2.03 16.46
N PHE A 356 7.28 -3.20 16.88
CA PHE A 356 6.87 -3.85 18.13
C PHE A 356 7.08 -2.91 19.33
N ASN A 357 8.26 -2.36 19.49
CA ASN A 357 8.59 -1.47 20.62
C ASN A 357 7.72 -0.21 20.61
N LYS A 358 7.53 0.44 19.44
CA LYS A 358 6.62 1.59 19.29
C LYS A 358 5.21 1.27 19.78
N ILE A 359 4.68 0.09 19.43
CA ILE A 359 3.33 -0.32 19.84
C ILE A 359 3.29 -0.53 21.37
N GLN A 360 4.30 -1.19 21.96
CA GLN A 360 4.38 -1.39 23.40
C GLN A 360 4.43 -0.04 24.17
N ASP A 361 5.24 0.90 23.68
CA ASP A 361 5.35 2.25 24.26
C ASP A 361 4.02 3.01 24.21
N LEU A 362 3.29 2.90 23.09
CA LEU A 362 1.97 3.53 22.93
C LEU A 362 0.88 2.86 23.78
N ILE A 363 0.93 1.54 23.97
CA ILE A 363 0.05 0.84 24.91
C ILE A 363 0.31 1.33 26.32
N GLN A 364 1.59 1.42 26.75
CA GLN A 364 1.96 1.97 28.05
C GLN A 364 1.47 3.40 28.21
N LYS A 365 1.66 4.23 27.18
CA LYS A 365 1.20 5.63 27.19
C LYS A 365 -0.31 5.75 27.40
N GLY A 366 -1.12 4.88 26.77
CA GLY A 366 -2.55 4.84 27.01
C GLY A 366 -2.92 4.50 28.45
N ILE A 367 -2.20 3.57 29.08
CA ILE A 367 -2.36 3.22 30.49
C ILE A 367 -2.00 4.42 31.39
N ASP A 368 -0.86 5.06 31.13
CA ASP A 368 -0.36 6.19 31.92
C ASP A 368 -1.26 7.44 31.81
N GLU A 369 -1.92 7.62 30.67
CA GLU A 369 -2.92 8.68 30.44
C GLU A 369 -4.28 8.39 31.04
N GLY A 370 -4.47 7.19 31.64
CA GLY A 370 -5.67 6.82 32.38
C GLY A 370 -6.78 6.16 31.54
N ALA A 371 -6.48 5.73 30.31
CA ALA A 371 -7.43 4.92 29.53
C ALA A 371 -7.62 3.56 30.18
N ARG A 372 -8.87 3.07 30.22
CA ARG A 372 -9.21 1.77 30.83
C ARG A 372 -8.87 0.62 29.88
N LEU A 373 -7.85 -0.17 30.21
CA LEU A 373 -7.50 -1.38 29.47
C LEU A 373 -8.56 -2.46 29.72
N VAL A 374 -9.25 -2.93 28.66
CA VAL A 374 -10.33 -3.93 28.77
C VAL A 374 -9.97 -5.26 28.09
N ALA A 375 -8.95 -5.29 27.24
CA ALA A 375 -8.38 -6.50 26.67
C ALA A 375 -6.92 -6.29 26.27
N GLY A 376 -6.12 -7.35 26.25
CA GLY A 376 -4.73 -7.34 25.79
C GLY A 376 -3.76 -6.68 26.77
N GLY A 377 -3.06 -5.64 26.30
CA GLY A 377 -2.04 -4.91 27.07
C GLY A 377 -0.61 -5.23 26.65
N ILE A 378 0.34 -4.87 27.51
CA ILE A 378 1.78 -4.93 27.25
C ILE A 378 2.28 -6.37 27.15
N GLY A 379 3.34 -6.55 26.38
CA GLY A 379 4.07 -7.81 26.25
C GLY A 379 3.54 -8.67 25.12
N ARG A 380 4.19 -9.84 24.95
CA ARG A 380 3.79 -10.85 23.99
C ARG A 380 2.57 -11.63 24.48
N PRO A 381 1.77 -12.21 23.58
CA PRO A 381 0.76 -13.19 23.98
C PRO A 381 1.37 -14.38 24.73
N GLU A 382 0.56 -15.07 25.54
CA GLU A 382 0.99 -16.29 26.23
C GLU A 382 1.47 -17.35 25.22
N GLY A 383 2.56 -18.04 25.54
CA GLY A 383 3.18 -19.05 24.68
C GLY A 383 4.19 -18.50 23.65
N PHE A 384 4.29 -17.18 23.46
CA PHE A 384 5.25 -16.57 22.51
C PHE A 384 6.43 -15.93 23.26
N ASN A 385 7.58 -16.61 23.28
CA ASN A 385 8.82 -16.09 23.88
C ASN A 385 9.72 -15.38 22.87
N LYS A 386 9.46 -15.53 21.57
CA LYS A 386 10.21 -14.98 20.44
C LYS A 386 9.22 -14.51 19.37
N GLY A 387 9.66 -13.67 18.44
CA GLY A 387 8.83 -13.04 17.42
C GLY A 387 8.18 -11.75 17.89
N PHE A 388 7.78 -10.90 16.95
CA PHE A 388 7.23 -9.57 17.24
C PHE A 388 5.71 -9.61 17.42
N TYR A 389 5.22 -10.51 18.25
CA TYR A 389 3.79 -10.73 18.49
C TYR A 389 3.23 -9.74 19.51
N VAL A 390 2.12 -9.08 19.15
CA VAL A 390 1.40 -8.12 19.99
C VAL A 390 0.04 -8.66 20.37
N ARG A 391 -0.37 -8.45 21.62
CA ARG A 391 -1.70 -8.82 22.10
C ARG A 391 -2.77 -7.96 21.45
N PRO A 392 -3.89 -8.52 20.92
CA PRO A 392 -5.07 -7.74 20.56
C PRO A 392 -5.51 -6.90 21.76
N THR A 393 -5.38 -5.58 21.63
CA THR A 393 -5.52 -4.65 22.77
C THR A 393 -6.68 -3.69 22.53
N VAL A 394 -7.52 -3.51 23.58
CA VAL A 394 -8.67 -2.60 23.55
C VAL A 394 -8.64 -1.71 24.78
N PHE A 395 -8.73 -0.41 24.54
CA PHE A 395 -8.91 0.62 25.55
C PHE A 395 -10.32 1.19 25.51
N ALA A 396 -10.95 1.37 26.68
CA ALA A 396 -12.20 2.09 26.87
C ALA A 396 -11.97 3.39 27.65
N ASP A 397 -12.99 4.22 27.73
CA ASP A 397 -12.97 5.52 28.43
C ASP A 397 -11.85 6.43 27.93
N VAL A 398 -11.54 6.30 26.63
CA VAL A 398 -10.50 7.11 25.98
C VAL A 398 -11.04 8.51 25.71
N ASN A 399 -10.26 9.53 26.06
CA ASN A 399 -10.50 10.89 25.60
C ASN A 399 -9.82 11.10 24.26
N ASN A 400 -10.47 11.83 23.33
CA ASN A 400 -9.90 12.06 22.00
C ASN A 400 -8.56 12.81 21.99
N SER A 401 -8.23 13.53 23.09
CA SER A 401 -6.93 14.20 23.27
C SER A 401 -5.78 13.28 23.71
N MET A 402 -6.08 12.03 24.14
CA MET A 402 -5.05 11.08 24.54
C MET A 402 -4.17 10.69 23.34
N THR A 403 -2.91 10.39 23.63
CA THR A 403 -1.91 10.01 22.61
C THR A 403 -2.40 8.84 21.75
N ILE A 404 -2.99 7.81 22.37
CA ILE A 404 -3.52 6.63 21.66
C ILE A 404 -4.71 6.93 20.75
N ALA A 405 -5.39 8.07 20.94
CA ALA A 405 -6.48 8.52 20.08
C ALA A 405 -6.00 9.43 18.93
N GLN A 406 -4.82 10.03 19.05
CA GLN A 406 -4.29 10.98 18.06
C GLN A 406 -3.16 10.39 17.20
N GLU A 407 -2.28 9.57 17.77
CA GLU A 407 -1.17 8.99 17.05
C GLU A 407 -1.55 7.67 16.35
N GLU A 408 -0.99 7.45 15.16
CA GLU A 408 -1.12 6.19 14.43
C GLU A 408 -0.21 5.13 15.07
N ILE A 409 -0.83 4.15 15.74
CA ILE A 409 -0.13 3.06 16.43
C ILE A 409 0.43 2.05 15.43
N PHE A 410 -0.35 1.71 14.42
CA PHE A 410 -0.05 0.73 13.37
C PHE A 410 0.18 -0.68 13.92
N GLY A 411 -0.70 -1.08 14.84
CA GLY A 411 -0.73 -2.35 15.54
C GLY A 411 -2.15 -2.72 15.97
N PRO A 412 -2.37 -3.89 16.57
CA PRO A 412 -3.70 -4.39 16.94
C PRO A 412 -4.21 -3.72 18.23
N VAL A 413 -4.35 -2.40 18.20
CA VAL A 413 -4.74 -1.57 19.35
C VAL A 413 -5.92 -0.68 18.97
N LEU A 414 -7.00 -0.77 19.72
CA LEU A 414 -8.26 -0.08 19.52
C LEU A 414 -8.58 0.83 20.70
N SER A 415 -9.04 2.05 20.41
CA SER A 415 -9.53 3.04 21.38
C SER A 415 -11.03 3.24 21.24
N ILE A 416 -11.79 3.12 22.36
CA ILE A 416 -13.23 3.33 22.41
C ILE A 416 -13.52 4.65 23.13
N ILE A 417 -14.27 5.53 22.48
CA ILE A 417 -14.56 6.88 22.91
C ILE A 417 -16.08 7.07 22.95
N PRO A 418 -16.68 7.50 24.07
CA PRO A 418 -18.11 7.81 24.12
C PRO A 418 -18.44 9.13 23.43
N PHE A 419 -19.67 9.25 22.91
CA PHE A 419 -20.24 10.53 22.44
C PHE A 419 -21.74 10.59 22.76
N ASP A 420 -22.30 11.80 22.82
CA ASP A 420 -23.71 12.01 23.15
C ASP A 420 -24.55 12.39 21.92
N THR A 421 -24.07 13.27 21.05
CA THR A 421 -24.83 13.76 19.89
C THR A 421 -24.13 13.49 18.55
N GLU A 422 -24.90 13.58 17.46
CA GLU A 422 -24.37 13.42 16.10
C GLU A 422 -23.27 14.45 15.80
N GLU A 423 -23.49 15.70 16.23
CA GLU A 423 -22.56 16.82 16.04
C GLU A 423 -21.23 16.57 16.78
N GLU A 424 -21.31 16.07 18.01
CA GLU A 424 -20.13 15.68 18.80
C GLU A 424 -19.35 14.57 18.11
N ALA A 425 -20.01 13.51 17.64
CA ALA A 425 -19.38 12.42 16.93
C ALA A 425 -18.61 12.90 15.69
N ILE A 426 -19.21 13.81 14.91
CA ILE A 426 -18.59 14.41 13.73
C ILE A 426 -17.38 15.27 14.14
N ALA A 427 -17.51 16.09 15.17
CA ALA A 427 -16.44 16.95 15.67
C ALA A 427 -15.24 16.11 16.12
N LEU A 428 -15.46 15.09 16.96
CA LEU A 428 -14.43 14.20 17.48
C LEU A 428 -13.77 13.37 16.36
N ALA A 429 -14.55 12.87 15.41
CA ALA A 429 -14.01 12.11 14.28
C ALA A 429 -13.08 12.96 13.40
N ASN A 430 -13.43 14.24 13.21
CA ASN A 430 -12.65 15.19 12.42
C ASN A 430 -11.46 15.81 13.18
N ASP A 431 -11.45 15.74 14.51
CA ASP A 431 -10.40 16.26 15.38
C ASP A 431 -9.19 15.30 15.43
N THR A 432 -8.47 15.30 14.33
CA THR A 432 -7.20 14.60 14.09
C THR A 432 -6.49 15.26 12.92
N VAL A 433 -5.18 15.13 12.86
CA VAL A 433 -4.39 15.59 11.70
C VAL A 433 -4.60 14.73 10.44
N TYR A 434 -5.19 13.56 10.59
CA TYR A 434 -5.42 12.59 9.53
C TYR A 434 -6.80 12.77 8.87
N GLY A 435 -6.99 12.15 7.71
CA GLY A 435 -8.25 12.13 6.99
C GLY A 435 -8.27 11.10 5.87
N LEU A 436 -7.99 9.80 6.20
CA LEU A 436 -7.96 8.72 5.21
C LEU A 436 -9.32 8.05 5.07
N THR A 437 -9.75 7.28 6.07
CA THR A 437 -11.01 6.52 6.02
C THR A 437 -11.76 6.67 7.33
N ASN A 438 -13.07 6.86 7.24
CA ASN A 438 -13.99 6.78 8.37
C ASN A 438 -15.12 5.77 8.09
N TYR A 439 -15.78 5.33 9.16
CA TYR A 439 -16.82 4.30 9.12
C TYR A 439 -18.04 4.79 9.90
N ILE A 440 -19.24 4.44 9.43
CA ILE A 440 -20.52 4.83 10.04
C ILE A 440 -21.38 3.58 10.21
N GLN A 441 -21.93 3.41 11.40
CA GLN A 441 -22.83 2.32 11.74
C GLN A 441 -24.14 2.90 12.28
N THR A 442 -25.19 2.88 11.48
CA THR A 442 -26.56 3.33 11.82
C THR A 442 -27.56 2.73 10.85
N GLN A 443 -28.75 2.40 11.29
CA GLN A 443 -29.82 1.94 10.39
C GLN A 443 -30.57 3.11 9.72
N ASP A 444 -30.41 4.33 10.23
CA ASP A 444 -30.97 5.54 9.63
C ASP A 444 -30.09 5.99 8.45
N GLN A 445 -30.59 5.75 7.23
CA GLN A 445 -29.89 6.08 5.98
C GLN A 445 -29.68 7.58 5.77
N ASP A 446 -30.59 8.42 6.23
CA ASP A 446 -30.46 9.87 6.07
C ASP A 446 -29.42 10.43 7.04
N LYS A 447 -29.36 9.90 8.27
CA LYS A 447 -28.28 10.13 9.23
C LYS A 447 -26.93 9.69 8.63
N ALA A 448 -26.84 8.46 8.10
CA ALA A 448 -25.61 7.94 7.51
C ALA A 448 -25.07 8.87 6.40
N LYS A 449 -25.95 9.33 5.48
CA LYS A 449 -25.58 10.24 4.39
C LYS A 449 -25.15 11.63 4.91
N ARG A 450 -25.86 12.16 5.92
CA ARG A 450 -25.57 13.47 6.52
C ARG A 450 -24.21 13.45 7.22
N VAL A 451 -23.96 12.43 8.04
CA VAL A 451 -22.67 12.23 8.71
C VAL A 451 -21.54 12.02 7.70
N ALA A 452 -21.75 11.17 6.68
CA ALA A 452 -20.74 10.92 5.64
C ALA A 452 -20.28 12.20 4.93
N ARG A 453 -21.19 13.13 4.65
CA ARG A 453 -20.87 14.43 4.03
C ARG A 453 -20.12 15.39 4.95
N SER A 454 -20.26 15.21 6.26
CA SER A 454 -19.63 16.07 7.28
C SER A 454 -18.26 15.57 7.70
N LEU A 455 -17.90 14.32 7.41
CA LEU A 455 -16.60 13.74 7.76
C LEU A 455 -15.50 14.22 6.80
N ARG A 456 -14.39 14.67 7.37
CA ARG A 456 -13.21 15.17 6.67
C ARG A 456 -12.21 14.04 6.40
N SER A 457 -12.61 13.11 5.52
CA SER A 457 -11.76 11.99 5.05
C SER A 457 -11.96 11.74 3.57
N GLY A 458 -10.97 11.14 2.93
CA GLY A 458 -11.05 10.80 1.50
C GLY A 458 -12.02 9.65 1.23
N MET A 459 -12.30 8.83 2.26
CA MET A 459 -13.19 7.67 2.14
C MET A 459 -14.12 7.55 3.35
N VAL A 460 -15.34 7.10 3.09
CA VAL A 460 -16.32 6.74 4.13
C VAL A 460 -16.97 5.41 3.74
N GLU A 461 -17.04 4.47 4.67
CA GLU A 461 -17.71 3.19 4.50
C GLU A 461 -18.85 3.06 5.52
N MET A 462 -20.04 2.65 5.08
CA MET A 462 -21.25 2.61 5.92
C MET A 462 -21.71 1.18 6.13
N ASN A 463 -22.10 0.85 7.35
CA ASN A 463 -22.79 -0.41 7.72
C ASN A 463 -22.06 -1.68 7.24
N GLY A 464 -20.73 -1.67 7.28
CA GLY A 464 -19.91 -2.81 6.87
C GLY A 464 -19.77 -3.02 5.36
N HIS A 465 -20.33 -2.14 4.53
CA HIS A 465 -20.08 -2.18 3.09
C HIS A 465 -18.64 -1.78 2.79
N THR A 466 -18.02 -2.50 1.87
CA THR A 466 -16.68 -2.22 1.37
C THR A 466 -16.75 -1.49 0.03
N ARG A 467 -15.71 -0.75 -0.30
CA ARG A 467 -15.61 -0.04 -1.57
C ARG A 467 -15.64 -0.99 -2.77
N GLY A 468 -16.31 -0.59 -3.84
CA GLY A 468 -16.32 -1.31 -5.10
C GLY A 468 -14.99 -1.18 -5.87
N ALA A 469 -14.82 -2.04 -6.90
CA ALA A 469 -13.68 -1.97 -7.81
C ALA A 469 -13.61 -0.60 -8.50
N GLY A 470 -12.41 -0.01 -8.53
CA GLY A 470 -12.17 1.29 -9.13
C GLY A 470 -12.64 2.50 -8.31
N ALA A 471 -13.16 2.29 -7.10
CA ALA A 471 -13.42 3.40 -6.20
C ALA A 471 -12.09 4.08 -5.80
N PRO A 472 -12.05 5.44 -5.79
CA PRO A 472 -10.80 6.14 -5.45
C PRO A 472 -10.39 5.86 -4.02
N PHE A 473 -9.13 5.48 -3.84
CA PHE A 473 -8.47 5.34 -2.56
C PHE A 473 -7.59 6.54 -2.32
N GLY A 474 -7.63 7.14 -1.15
CA GLY A 474 -6.75 8.23 -0.77
C GLY A 474 -7.33 9.13 0.30
N GLY A 475 -6.44 9.94 0.88
CA GLY A 475 -6.73 10.79 2.01
C GLY A 475 -6.83 12.27 1.70
N MET A 476 -7.00 13.04 2.77
CA MET A 476 -6.82 14.47 2.84
C MET A 476 -6.08 14.84 4.12
N LYS A 477 -5.77 16.11 4.33
CA LYS A 477 -4.97 16.59 5.45
C LYS A 477 -3.59 15.88 5.46
N GLN A 478 -3.11 15.38 6.62
CA GLN A 478 -1.81 14.69 6.70
C GLN A 478 -1.89 13.18 6.30
N SER A 479 -3.02 12.73 5.81
CA SER A 479 -3.12 11.41 5.15
C SER A 479 -2.70 11.43 3.68
N GLY A 480 -2.33 12.58 3.15
CA GLY A 480 -1.78 12.72 1.81
C GLY A 480 -2.69 13.43 0.82
N ASN A 481 -2.33 13.30 -0.45
CA ASN A 481 -3.00 13.92 -1.59
C ASN A 481 -3.05 12.91 -2.75
N GLY A 482 -3.85 13.19 -3.77
CA GLY A 482 -4.05 12.28 -4.90
C GLY A 482 -5.05 11.15 -4.61
N ARG A 483 -5.27 10.30 -5.60
CA ARG A 483 -6.16 9.14 -5.49
C ARG A 483 -5.61 7.95 -6.28
N GLU A 484 -5.61 6.78 -5.65
CA GLU A 484 -5.26 5.51 -6.29
C GLU A 484 -6.51 4.72 -6.68
N GLY A 485 -6.36 3.81 -7.65
CA GLY A 485 -7.40 2.90 -8.12
C GLY A 485 -8.32 3.48 -9.19
N GLY A 486 -8.80 2.60 -10.07
CA GLY A 486 -9.70 2.94 -11.16
C GLY A 486 -9.16 4.03 -12.09
N LYS A 487 -10.08 4.81 -12.67
CA LYS A 487 -9.71 5.95 -13.54
C LYS A 487 -8.92 7.03 -12.79
N TRP A 488 -9.21 7.22 -11.50
CA TRP A 488 -8.57 8.22 -10.66
C TRP A 488 -7.07 7.96 -10.50
N GLY A 489 -6.69 6.67 -10.34
CA GLY A 489 -5.29 6.27 -10.29
C GLY A 489 -4.58 6.47 -11.63
N ILE A 490 -5.25 6.22 -12.77
CA ILE A 490 -4.68 6.48 -14.11
C ILE A 490 -4.49 7.98 -14.31
N GLU A 491 -5.48 8.80 -13.98
CA GLU A 491 -5.44 10.26 -14.12
C GLU A 491 -4.29 10.89 -13.33
N ASP A 492 -3.91 10.31 -12.19
CA ASP A 492 -2.80 10.80 -11.39
C ASP A 492 -1.44 10.67 -12.07
N PHE A 493 -1.26 9.70 -12.97
CA PHE A 493 -0.05 9.51 -13.79
C PHE A 493 -0.09 10.23 -15.14
N LEU A 494 -1.06 11.10 -15.34
CA LEU A 494 -1.24 11.85 -16.57
C LEU A 494 -1.12 13.36 -16.34
N GLU A 495 -0.67 14.08 -17.38
CA GLU A 495 -0.72 15.52 -17.50
C GLU A 495 -1.73 15.91 -18.57
N LEU A 496 -2.39 17.06 -18.37
CA LEU A 496 -3.35 17.61 -19.32
C LEU A 496 -2.64 18.59 -20.25
N LYS A 497 -2.78 18.37 -21.56
CA LYS A 497 -2.32 19.29 -22.60
C LYS A 497 -3.51 19.81 -23.38
N SER A 498 -3.69 21.13 -23.41
CA SER A 498 -4.66 21.78 -24.27
C SER A 498 -4.05 22.08 -25.63
N VAL A 499 -4.72 21.66 -26.70
CA VAL A 499 -4.30 21.91 -28.09
C VAL A 499 -5.41 22.63 -28.82
N ALA A 500 -5.14 23.85 -29.26
CA ALA A 500 -6.07 24.66 -30.07
C ALA A 500 -5.78 24.48 -31.57
N GLY A 501 -6.85 24.52 -32.36
CA GLY A 501 -6.71 24.40 -33.83
C GLY A 501 -6.52 22.96 -34.30
N TRP A 502 -7.00 21.98 -33.57
CA TRP A 502 -7.06 20.58 -33.95
C TRP A 502 -8.08 20.43 -35.09
N MET A 503 -7.64 20.21 -36.31
CA MET A 503 -8.49 19.97 -37.46
C MET A 503 -8.26 18.53 -37.96
N ASP A 504 -9.35 17.85 -38.34
CA ASP A 504 -9.32 16.49 -38.89
C ASP A 504 -8.72 16.47 -40.30
#